data_3d939292582c775612c9b0e6e375f1ec
#
_entry.id   3d939292582c775612c9b0e6e375f1ec
#
_cell.length_a   1.000
_cell.length_b   1.000
_cell.length_c   1.000
_cell.angle_alpha   90.00
_cell.angle_beta   90.00
_cell.angle_gamma   90.00
#
_symmetry.space_group_name_H-M   'P 1'
#
loop_
_entity.id
_entity.type
_entity.pdbx_description
1 polymer ?
#
loop_
_entity_poly.entity_id
_entity_poly.type
_entity_poly.pdbx_seq_one_letter_code
_entity_poly.pdbx_strand_id
1 'polypeptide(L)'
;MSNSPFKMVGHKLAILLVLAHAMFGSAYRWFNWQYEVTCESDAYIAPKDEAGAAKFLREQYSQGSHIKVVGNGHGFGNLTQCVDQTLAKKPTYIVSLTNLKDLSIHKNNMTVTFGAGWDVDDLSQELKANDLSFNNLGVERVQNFVGAASTGTHGSGSAIGNIASQIVGLRVLDAQGNLHVIDEENNAEELKAFRISLGALGLITEVTIKVLPTTRVKKTTKVLNASSNFTQMYSQIAELYKEHDRMTAWGPHFDWNEEKQDWDLEATYFLSYWEPTNYTGASNCTLNYCANGCGDCKKEYICYDEVIDSVSCPPQGVCTREFYAEIEHFFPIEYYAEAAANYTYFQQSQTPRMKAPYNQQMVIQHRTLKGDDTYMSPVNTYNLDPKLSGVFGIIEIDWLQEYDNFTTLWQNQELAYEFLPQFGETYNVRSHWNKMSAPNATYIQERFPKLPEFLAIQERQDPKCQFVNEFLYSQLGISRCADYLS
;
A
#
# COMPACT_ATOMS: atom_id res chain seq x y z
N MET A 1 9.49 14.53 -35.16
CA MET A 1 10.94 14.53 -34.85
C MET A 1 11.28 15.78 -34.10
N SER A 2 11.29 15.76 -32.77
CA SER A 2 11.97 16.77 -31.97
C SER A 2 12.46 16.07 -30.69
N ASN A 3 13.78 15.87 -30.62
CA ASN A 3 14.47 15.34 -29.45
C ASN A 3 14.38 16.34 -28.30
N SER A 4 13.69 16.01 -27.24
CA SER A 4 13.77 16.73 -25.98
C SER A 4 14.84 16.10 -25.08
N PRO A 5 15.78 16.87 -24.52
CA PRO A 5 16.90 16.38 -23.72
C PRO A 5 16.60 16.34 -22.21
N PHE A 6 15.42 15.91 -21.78
CA PHE A 6 15.09 15.76 -20.37
C PHE A 6 15.14 14.31 -19.88
N LYS A 7 16.24 13.61 -20.19
CA LYS A 7 16.58 12.34 -19.53
C LYS A 7 17.77 12.57 -18.60
N MET A 8 17.61 12.17 -17.31
CA MET A 8 18.68 12.09 -16.30
C MET A 8 19.07 13.35 -15.50
N VAL A 9 18.14 14.15 -15.02
CA VAL A 9 18.50 15.20 -14.05
C VAL A 9 18.06 14.90 -12.62
N GLY A 10 17.03 14.07 -12.43
CA GLY A 10 16.44 13.85 -11.10
C GLY A 10 17.38 13.18 -10.06
N HIS A 11 18.10 12.13 -10.45
CA HIS A 11 18.95 11.37 -9.51
C HIS A 11 20.28 12.07 -9.15
N LYS A 12 20.84 12.83 -10.05
CA LYS A 12 22.10 13.56 -9.77
C LYS A 12 21.87 14.85 -8.97
N LEU A 13 20.69 15.47 -9.09
CA LEU A 13 20.36 16.66 -8.30
C LEU A 13 20.10 16.31 -6.83
N ALA A 14 19.46 15.17 -6.55
CA ALA A 14 19.25 14.68 -5.18
C ALA A 14 20.58 14.38 -4.47
N ILE A 15 21.56 13.79 -5.17
CA ILE A 15 22.89 13.47 -4.61
C ILE A 15 23.71 14.75 -4.38
N LEU A 16 23.60 15.76 -5.22
CA LEU A 16 24.33 17.04 -5.03
C LEU A 16 23.74 17.87 -3.89
N LEU A 17 22.42 17.82 -3.65
CA LEU A 17 21.78 18.46 -2.49
C LEU A 17 22.21 17.82 -1.17
N VAL A 18 22.38 16.50 -1.14
CA VAL A 18 22.85 15.77 0.08
C VAL A 18 24.27 16.18 0.47
N LEU A 19 25.16 16.46 -0.48
CA LEU A 19 26.54 16.87 -0.19
C LEU A 19 26.66 18.35 0.21
N ALA A 20 25.73 19.22 -0.19
CA ALA A 20 25.73 20.63 0.18
C ALA A 20 25.18 20.89 1.60
N HIS A 21 24.35 20.01 2.14
CA HIS A 21 23.73 20.17 3.45
C HIS A 21 24.65 19.83 4.63
N ALA A 22 25.71 19.05 4.40
CA ALA A 22 26.68 18.67 5.44
C ALA A 22 27.52 19.84 6.00
N MET A 23 27.40 21.05 5.44
CA MET A 23 28.22 22.20 5.84
C MET A 23 27.49 23.29 6.63
N PHE A 24 26.15 23.22 6.83
CA PHE A 24 25.39 24.31 7.42
C PHE A 24 24.40 23.90 8.52
N GLY A 25 24.53 22.78 9.17
CA GLY A 25 23.68 22.45 10.34
C GLY A 25 22.16 22.48 10.03
N SER A 26 21.75 22.31 8.79
CA SER A 26 20.35 22.29 8.37
C SER A 26 19.77 20.88 8.57
N ALA A 27 18.58 20.80 9.12
CA ALA A 27 17.82 19.57 9.27
C ALA A 27 17.74 18.83 7.92
N TYR A 28 17.87 17.50 7.95
CA TYR A 28 17.63 16.68 6.76
C TYR A 28 16.14 16.64 6.49
N ARG A 29 15.72 16.92 5.25
CA ARG A 29 14.32 16.89 4.85
C ARG A 29 14.06 15.75 3.89
N TRP A 30 13.12 14.89 4.28
CA TRP A 30 12.62 13.77 3.46
C TRP A 30 11.18 14.05 3.03
N PHE A 31 10.78 13.51 1.87
CA PHE A 31 9.45 13.64 1.31
C PHE A 31 8.97 12.27 0.84
N ASN A 32 7.65 12.04 0.92
CA ASN A 32 7.04 10.95 0.18
C ASN A 32 7.04 11.27 -1.32
N TRP A 33 6.64 10.31 -2.13
CA TRP A 33 6.66 10.42 -3.60
C TRP A 33 5.80 11.56 -4.14
N GLN A 34 4.75 11.98 -3.44
CA GLN A 34 3.87 13.09 -3.82
C GLN A 34 4.26 14.43 -3.20
N TYR A 35 5.29 14.50 -2.40
CA TYR A 35 5.70 15.68 -1.65
C TYR A 35 4.67 16.21 -0.63
N GLU A 36 3.67 15.39 -0.29
CA GLU A 36 2.62 15.76 0.68
C GLU A 36 3.05 15.53 2.12
N VAL A 37 3.76 14.43 2.36
CA VAL A 37 4.31 14.10 3.67
C VAL A 37 5.75 14.55 3.70
N THR A 38 6.05 15.43 4.64
CA THR A 38 7.40 15.92 4.88
C THR A 38 7.89 15.45 6.24
N CYS A 39 9.17 15.14 6.30
CA CYS A 39 9.82 14.73 7.52
C CYS A 39 11.11 15.52 7.67
N GLU A 40 11.19 16.39 8.68
CA GLU A 40 12.41 17.08 9.05
C GLU A 40 13.11 16.30 10.15
N SER A 41 14.41 16.11 10.04
CA SER A 41 15.18 15.28 10.96
C SER A 41 16.60 15.83 11.15
N ASP A 42 17.22 15.48 12.27
CA ASP A 42 18.62 15.84 12.54
C ASP A 42 19.60 15.14 11.60
N ALA A 43 19.27 13.90 11.19
CA ALA A 43 20.04 13.15 10.21
C ALA A 43 19.26 12.03 9.53
N TYR A 44 19.74 11.67 8.32
CA TYR A 44 19.34 10.46 7.60
C TYR A 44 20.41 9.39 7.80
N ILE A 45 19.99 8.23 8.31
CA ILE A 45 20.84 7.12 8.69
C ILE A 45 20.55 5.91 7.79
N ALA A 46 21.57 5.41 7.10
CA ALA A 46 21.52 4.19 6.31
C ALA A 46 22.59 3.20 6.80
N PRO A 47 22.28 2.35 7.80
CA PRO A 47 23.21 1.36 8.31
C PRO A 47 23.70 0.44 7.19
N LYS A 48 24.96 0.01 7.26
CA LYS A 48 25.54 -0.91 6.27
C LYS A 48 25.07 -2.36 6.46
N ASP A 49 24.78 -2.71 7.71
CA ASP A 49 24.40 -4.04 8.14
C ASP A 49 23.51 -3.99 9.40
N GLU A 50 22.98 -5.13 9.80
CA GLU A 50 22.14 -5.27 11.00
C GLU A 50 22.89 -4.86 12.27
N ALA A 51 24.18 -5.17 12.38
CA ALA A 51 24.99 -4.81 13.56
C ALA A 51 25.13 -3.28 13.70
N GLY A 52 25.31 -2.58 12.58
CA GLY A 52 25.31 -1.11 12.52
C GLY A 52 23.98 -0.51 12.91
N ALA A 53 22.86 -1.10 12.45
CA ALA A 53 21.52 -0.69 12.85
C ALA A 53 21.29 -0.89 14.35
N ALA A 54 21.65 -2.06 14.89
CA ALA A 54 21.55 -2.36 16.32
C ALA A 54 22.39 -1.42 17.18
N LYS A 55 23.59 -1.10 16.74
CA LYS A 55 24.46 -0.13 17.43
C LYS A 55 23.81 1.24 17.47
N PHE A 56 23.31 1.72 16.35
CA PHE A 56 22.61 3.01 16.25
C PHE A 56 21.42 3.06 17.21
N LEU A 57 20.56 2.03 17.22
CA LEU A 57 19.41 1.97 18.11
C LEU A 57 19.81 2.05 19.59
N ARG A 58 20.84 1.29 20.02
CA ARG A 58 21.35 1.36 21.40
C ARG A 58 21.79 2.75 21.80
N GLU A 59 22.51 3.43 20.90
CA GLU A 59 22.97 4.80 21.16
C GLU A 59 21.78 5.77 21.29
N GLN A 60 20.79 5.67 20.39
CA GLN A 60 19.63 6.55 20.39
C GLN A 60 18.63 6.24 21.51
N TYR A 61 18.53 4.98 21.94
CA TYR A 61 17.67 4.61 23.06
C TYR A 61 18.03 5.34 24.36
N SER A 62 19.32 5.53 24.63
CA SER A 62 19.79 6.25 25.82
C SER A 62 19.37 7.74 25.78
N GLN A 63 19.28 8.32 24.61
CA GLN A 63 18.90 9.72 24.39
C GLN A 63 17.37 9.92 24.30
N GLY A 64 16.63 8.83 24.10
CA GLY A 64 15.18 8.87 23.89
C GLY A 64 14.78 9.55 22.57
N SER A 65 15.65 9.43 21.54
CA SER A 65 15.45 10.04 20.23
C SER A 65 14.24 9.44 19.51
N HIS A 66 13.60 10.22 18.64
CA HIS A 66 12.57 9.73 17.73
C HIS A 66 13.22 9.11 16.48
N ILE A 67 12.68 7.99 16.02
CA ILE A 67 13.20 7.25 14.89
C ILE A 67 12.06 6.97 13.90
N LYS A 68 12.18 7.49 12.68
CA LYS A 68 11.27 7.18 11.61
C LYS A 68 11.92 6.28 10.58
N VAL A 69 11.39 5.08 10.43
CA VAL A 69 11.84 4.14 9.41
C VAL A 69 11.12 4.47 8.10
N VAL A 70 11.87 4.59 7.03
CA VAL A 70 11.33 4.88 5.70
C VAL A 70 11.87 3.89 4.67
N GLY A 71 11.00 3.49 3.75
CA GLY A 71 11.37 2.82 2.49
C GLY A 71 11.39 3.84 1.35
N ASN A 72 10.76 3.49 0.23
CA ASN A 72 10.73 4.33 -0.97
C ASN A 72 9.69 5.47 -0.91
N GLY A 73 8.98 5.63 0.22
CA GLY A 73 8.05 6.73 0.43
C GLY A 73 6.79 6.70 -0.43
N HIS A 74 6.33 5.53 -0.85
CA HIS A 74 5.16 5.39 -1.73
C HIS A 74 3.81 5.37 -0.96
N GLY A 75 3.75 5.95 0.22
CA GLY A 75 2.52 6.05 1.00
C GLY A 75 1.85 7.41 0.87
N PHE A 76 0.54 7.44 1.07
CA PHE A 76 -0.31 8.63 1.00
C PHE A 76 -0.56 9.25 2.38
N GLY A 77 -0.44 8.45 3.44
CA GLY A 77 -0.84 8.86 4.77
C GLY A 77 0.30 9.34 5.66
N ASN A 78 -0.07 10.00 6.75
CA ASN A 78 0.85 10.51 7.77
C ASN A 78 1.57 9.40 8.58
N LEU A 79 1.38 8.14 8.22
CA LEU A 79 2.08 7.02 8.84
C LEU A 79 3.60 7.17 8.73
N THR A 80 4.10 7.73 7.63
CA THR A 80 5.53 7.98 7.39
C THR A 80 6.01 9.35 7.86
N GLN A 81 5.16 10.18 8.42
CA GLN A 81 5.53 11.48 8.96
C GLN A 81 6.43 11.34 10.18
N CYS A 82 7.43 12.20 10.31
CA CYS A 82 8.20 12.34 11.54
C CYS A 82 7.39 13.05 12.62
N VAL A 83 7.83 12.91 13.85
CA VAL A 83 7.38 13.79 14.95
C VAL A 83 7.68 15.24 14.58
N ASP A 84 6.73 16.13 14.86
CA ASP A 84 6.89 17.56 14.57
C ASP A 84 8.05 18.14 15.39
N GLN A 85 9.10 18.54 14.72
CA GLN A 85 10.31 19.06 15.38
C GLN A 85 10.09 20.39 16.10
N THR A 86 9.04 21.13 15.79
CA THR A 86 8.69 22.35 16.55
C THR A 86 8.15 22.02 17.95
N LEU A 87 7.63 20.81 18.12
CA LEU A 87 7.12 20.26 19.37
C LEU A 87 8.12 19.29 20.01
N ALA A 88 8.89 18.56 19.22
CA ALA A 88 9.85 17.57 19.69
C ALA A 88 11.04 18.24 20.41
N LYS A 89 11.27 17.85 21.64
CA LYS A 89 12.43 18.29 22.44
C LYS A 89 13.63 17.35 22.32
N LYS A 90 13.53 16.32 21.47
CA LYS A 90 14.49 15.23 21.33
C LYS A 90 14.92 15.11 19.88
N PRO A 91 16.14 14.61 19.63
CA PRO A 91 16.59 14.38 18.26
C PRO A 91 15.66 13.43 17.51
N THR A 92 15.45 13.71 16.23
CA THR A 92 14.67 12.91 15.31
C THR A 92 15.55 12.40 14.17
N TYR A 93 15.50 11.12 13.91
CA TYR A 93 16.29 10.46 12.86
C TYR A 93 15.39 9.74 11.87
N ILE A 94 15.73 9.88 10.59
CA ILE A 94 15.20 9.04 9.52
C ILE A 94 16.16 7.87 9.34
N VAL A 95 15.62 6.64 9.35
CA VAL A 95 16.39 5.42 9.14
C VAL A 95 15.88 4.72 7.88
N SER A 96 16.80 4.42 6.97
CA SER A 96 16.54 3.60 5.78
C SER A 96 17.42 2.36 5.78
N LEU A 97 16.84 1.20 5.52
CA LEU A 97 17.55 -0.07 5.47
C LEU A 97 17.96 -0.48 4.05
N THR A 98 18.06 0.48 3.15
CA THR A 98 18.36 0.25 1.72
C THR A 98 19.65 -0.53 1.45
N ASN A 99 20.59 -0.56 2.41
CA ASN A 99 21.85 -1.30 2.28
C ASN A 99 21.75 -2.79 2.67
N LEU A 100 20.65 -3.21 3.32
CA LEU A 100 20.45 -4.61 3.70
C LEU A 100 19.88 -5.39 2.50
N LYS A 101 20.79 -5.88 1.63
CA LYS A 101 20.44 -6.50 0.34
C LYS A 101 20.84 -7.98 0.25
N ASP A 102 21.10 -8.65 1.38
CA ASP A 102 21.34 -10.09 1.39
C ASP A 102 20.14 -10.83 0.81
N LEU A 103 20.37 -11.94 0.09
CA LEU A 103 19.34 -12.78 -0.53
C LEU A 103 19.72 -14.24 -0.46
N SER A 104 18.81 -15.09 -0.02
CA SER A 104 18.95 -16.54 0.01
C SER A 104 17.66 -17.22 -0.49
N ILE A 105 17.77 -18.06 -1.52
CA ILE A 105 16.67 -18.79 -2.11
C ILE A 105 16.71 -20.24 -1.70
N HIS A 106 15.66 -20.74 -1.06
CA HIS A 106 15.54 -22.09 -0.51
C HIS A 106 14.48 -22.87 -1.29
N LYS A 107 14.83 -23.35 -2.51
CA LYS A 107 13.88 -24.04 -3.41
C LYS A 107 13.24 -25.30 -2.79
N ASN A 108 13.93 -25.99 -1.86
CA ASN A 108 13.42 -27.22 -1.24
C ASN A 108 12.18 -26.99 -0.36
N ASN A 109 12.09 -25.85 0.31
CA ASN A 109 10.96 -25.46 1.16
C ASN A 109 10.16 -24.29 0.58
N MET A 110 10.46 -23.92 -0.65
CA MET A 110 9.77 -22.82 -1.35
C MET A 110 9.73 -21.55 -0.52
N THR A 111 10.89 -21.14 0.01
CA THR A 111 11.05 -19.89 0.76
C THR A 111 12.21 -19.07 0.22
N VAL A 112 12.10 -17.76 0.43
CA VAL A 112 13.17 -16.81 0.12
C VAL A 112 13.38 -15.91 1.33
N THR A 113 14.64 -15.78 1.76
CA THR A 113 15.06 -14.88 2.83
C THR A 113 15.83 -13.72 2.24
N PHE A 114 15.50 -12.50 2.61
CA PHE A 114 16.14 -11.30 2.08
C PHE A 114 16.15 -10.15 3.09
N GLY A 115 17.17 -9.30 2.97
CA GLY A 115 17.33 -8.11 3.78
C GLY A 115 16.25 -7.05 3.47
N ALA A 116 15.96 -6.21 4.44
CA ALA A 116 14.87 -5.21 4.36
C ALA A 116 15.07 -4.12 3.28
N GLY A 117 16.24 -4.04 2.67
CA GLY A 117 16.52 -3.06 1.60
C GLY A 117 15.97 -3.42 0.23
N TRP A 118 15.40 -4.59 0.03
CA TRP A 118 14.88 -5.01 -1.27
C TRP A 118 13.59 -4.30 -1.65
N ASP A 119 13.53 -3.83 -2.89
CA ASP A 119 12.31 -3.34 -3.52
C ASP A 119 11.53 -4.49 -4.16
N VAL A 120 10.23 -4.31 -4.28
CA VAL A 120 9.35 -5.33 -4.85
C VAL A 120 9.74 -5.66 -6.29
N ASP A 121 10.16 -4.67 -7.09
CA ASP A 121 10.57 -4.91 -8.48
C ASP A 121 11.87 -5.72 -8.56
N ASP A 122 12.92 -5.29 -7.86
CA ASP A 122 14.21 -5.99 -7.84
C ASP A 122 14.03 -7.45 -7.37
N LEU A 123 13.24 -7.66 -6.30
CA LEU A 123 12.95 -8.98 -5.79
C LEU A 123 12.09 -9.81 -6.77
N SER A 124 11.16 -9.18 -7.49
CA SER A 124 10.39 -9.82 -8.57
C SER A 124 11.28 -10.35 -9.68
N GLN A 125 12.29 -9.57 -10.09
CA GLN A 125 13.27 -9.97 -11.11
C GLN A 125 14.09 -11.19 -10.66
N GLU A 126 14.57 -11.18 -9.41
CA GLU A 126 15.32 -12.29 -8.84
C GLU A 126 14.49 -13.57 -8.71
N LEU A 127 13.23 -13.46 -8.25
CA LEU A 127 12.33 -14.60 -8.18
C LEU A 127 12.09 -15.18 -9.56
N LYS A 128 11.78 -14.33 -10.54
CA LYS A 128 11.56 -14.74 -11.94
C LYS A 128 12.78 -15.43 -12.53
N ALA A 129 14.00 -14.93 -12.29
CA ALA A 129 15.26 -15.54 -12.73
C ALA A 129 15.48 -16.95 -12.14
N ASN A 130 14.76 -17.28 -11.07
CA ASN A 130 14.83 -18.56 -10.37
C ASN A 130 13.58 -19.44 -10.57
N ASP A 131 12.70 -19.13 -11.53
CA ASP A 131 11.42 -19.81 -11.78
C ASP A 131 10.45 -19.74 -10.60
N LEU A 132 10.51 -18.67 -9.80
CA LEU A 132 9.68 -18.43 -8.63
C LEU A 132 8.80 -17.18 -8.81
N SER A 133 7.76 -17.09 -7.99
CA SER A 133 6.83 -15.97 -7.99
C SER A 133 6.28 -15.72 -6.60
N PHE A 134 5.86 -14.48 -6.36
CA PHE A 134 4.99 -14.16 -5.25
C PHE A 134 3.60 -14.80 -5.43
N ASN A 135 2.94 -15.07 -4.31
CA ASN A 135 1.53 -15.49 -4.34
C ASN A 135 0.60 -14.30 -4.67
N ASN A 136 0.91 -13.13 -4.13
CA ASN A 136 0.18 -11.89 -4.40
C ASN A 136 1.14 -10.69 -4.45
N LEU A 137 0.79 -9.67 -5.24
CA LEU A 137 1.52 -8.42 -5.37
C LEU A 137 0.54 -7.25 -5.46
N GLY A 138 0.95 -6.08 -4.97
CA GLY A 138 0.32 -4.82 -5.32
C GLY A 138 0.49 -4.46 -6.78
N VAL A 139 -0.29 -3.51 -7.27
CA VAL A 139 -0.17 -3.02 -8.66
C VAL A 139 1.21 -2.38 -8.88
N GLU A 140 1.68 -1.59 -7.93
CA GLU A 140 2.94 -0.85 -8.00
C GLU A 140 4.12 -1.65 -7.44
N ARG A 141 5.18 -1.83 -8.23
CA ARG A 141 6.41 -2.52 -7.80
C ARG A 141 7.53 -1.59 -7.33
N VAL A 142 7.31 -0.29 -7.34
CA VAL A 142 8.29 0.71 -6.86
C VAL A 142 8.49 0.71 -5.34
N GLN A 143 7.63 0.01 -4.62
CA GLN A 143 7.61 -0.03 -3.16
C GLN A 143 8.79 -0.85 -2.61
N ASN A 144 9.32 -0.45 -1.46
CA ASN A 144 10.13 -1.34 -0.64
C ASN A 144 9.24 -2.45 -0.06
N PHE A 145 9.70 -3.72 -0.10
CA PHE A 145 8.87 -4.86 0.31
C PHE A 145 8.41 -4.76 1.77
N VAL A 146 9.32 -4.44 2.70
CA VAL A 146 8.99 -4.36 4.13
C VAL A 146 8.00 -3.24 4.41
N GLY A 147 8.19 -2.09 3.77
CA GLY A 147 7.26 -0.97 3.89
C GLY A 147 5.87 -1.31 3.38
N ALA A 148 5.77 -1.95 2.22
CA ALA A 148 4.52 -2.39 1.62
C ALA A 148 3.81 -3.47 2.48
N ALA A 149 4.55 -4.48 2.96
CA ALA A 149 4.01 -5.52 3.82
C ALA A 149 3.51 -4.95 5.16
N SER A 150 4.28 -4.04 5.77
CA SER A 150 3.94 -3.44 7.07
C SER A 150 2.63 -2.63 7.07
N THR A 151 2.06 -2.33 5.91
CA THR A 151 0.79 -1.60 5.76
C THR A 151 -0.32 -2.40 5.09
N GLY A 152 -0.04 -3.66 4.72
CA GLY A 152 -1.03 -4.58 4.16
C GLY A 152 -1.26 -4.44 2.66
N THR A 153 -0.27 -3.97 1.89
CA THR A 153 -0.31 -3.91 0.42
C THR A 153 -0.77 -5.25 -0.17
N HIS A 154 -1.58 -5.21 -1.20
CA HIS A 154 -2.19 -6.39 -1.81
C HIS A 154 -2.49 -6.20 -3.30
N GLY A 155 -2.79 -7.29 -3.98
CA GLY A 155 -3.40 -7.31 -5.31
C GLY A 155 -4.87 -7.69 -5.24
N SER A 156 -5.31 -8.61 -6.10
CA SER A 156 -6.67 -9.12 -6.11
C SER A 156 -6.69 -10.65 -6.16
N GLY A 157 -7.58 -11.26 -5.37
CA GLY A 157 -7.86 -12.69 -5.41
C GLY A 157 -8.61 -13.17 -4.19
N SER A 158 -9.73 -13.88 -4.40
CA SER A 158 -10.61 -14.38 -3.34
C SER A 158 -10.00 -15.55 -2.53
N ALA A 159 -9.00 -16.23 -3.10
CA ALA A 159 -8.29 -17.33 -2.46
C ALA A 159 -6.90 -16.94 -1.92
N ILE A 160 -6.45 -15.69 -2.12
CA ILE A 160 -5.11 -15.21 -1.75
C ILE A 160 -5.18 -14.01 -0.82
N GLY A 161 -4.27 -13.96 0.17
CA GLY A 161 -4.14 -12.85 1.12
C GLY A 161 -3.28 -11.71 0.60
N ASN A 162 -3.08 -10.68 1.43
CA ASN A 162 -2.15 -9.59 1.18
C ASN A 162 -0.68 -10.07 1.11
N ILE A 163 0.25 -9.19 0.73
CA ILE A 163 1.67 -9.60 0.60
C ILE A 163 2.29 -9.98 1.96
N ALA A 164 1.82 -9.40 3.06
CA ALA A 164 2.30 -9.72 4.40
C ALA A 164 1.94 -11.15 4.83
N SER A 165 0.86 -11.73 4.28
CA SER A 165 0.45 -13.11 4.56
C SER A 165 1.45 -14.17 4.05
N GLN A 166 2.38 -13.77 3.15
CA GLN A 166 3.44 -14.63 2.65
C GLN A 166 4.62 -14.73 3.62
N ILE A 167 4.72 -13.84 4.62
CA ILE A 167 5.81 -13.77 5.58
C ILE A 167 5.69 -14.93 6.57
N VAL A 168 6.76 -15.71 6.66
CA VAL A 168 6.89 -16.85 7.56
C VAL A 168 8.01 -16.71 8.60
N GLY A 169 8.84 -15.68 8.46
CA GLY A 169 9.88 -15.35 9.43
C GLY A 169 10.41 -13.93 9.26
N LEU A 170 10.90 -13.37 10.36
CA LEU A 170 11.41 -12.00 10.44
C LEU A 170 12.60 -11.94 11.40
N ARG A 171 13.55 -11.05 11.11
CA ARG A 171 14.54 -10.55 12.07
C ARG A 171 14.19 -9.11 12.39
N VAL A 172 14.07 -8.79 13.65
CA VAL A 172 13.61 -7.48 14.13
C VAL A 172 14.51 -6.98 15.23
N LEU A 173 14.95 -5.74 15.14
CA LEU A 173 15.63 -5.05 16.23
C LEU A 173 14.60 -4.23 17.01
N ASP A 174 14.53 -4.43 18.33
CA ASP A 174 13.72 -3.58 19.21
C ASP A 174 14.34 -2.18 19.37
N ALA A 175 13.66 -1.28 20.04
CA ALA A 175 14.15 0.07 20.28
C ALA A 175 15.47 0.11 21.05
N GLN A 176 15.80 -0.96 21.82
CA GLN A 176 17.06 -1.09 22.57
C GLN A 176 18.18 -1.70 21.71
N GLY A 177 17.90 -2.06 20.47
CA GLY A 177 18.85 -2.70 19.56
C GLY A 177 19.10 -4.18 19.88
N ASN A 178 18.17 -4.86 20.57
CA ASN A 178 18.21 -6.31 20.74
C ASN A 178 17.55 -6.98 19.56
N LEU A 179 18.14 -8.09 19.10
CA LEU A 179 17.63 -8.86 17.98
C LEU A 179 16.59 -9.88 18.45
N HIS A 180 15.45 -9.90 17.78
CA HIS A 180 14.39 -10.91 17.91
C HIS A 180 14.25 -11.65 16.58
N VAL A 181 14.24 -12.98 16.63
CA VAL A 181 13.94 -13.85 15.49
C VAL A 181 12.54 -14.41 15.72
N ILE A 182 11.63 -14.13 14.80
CA ILE A 182 10.22 -14.43 14.93
C ILE A 182 9.79 -15.21 13.70
N ASP A 183 9.27 -16.41 13.88
CA ASP A 183 8.87 -17.31 12.81
C ASP A 183 7.64 -18.17 13.17
N GLU A 184 7.12 -18.89 12.19
CA GLU A 184 5.94 -19.76 12.37
C GLU A 184 6.18 -20.93 13.35
N GLU A 185 7.43 -21.36 13.55
CA GLU A 185 7.77 -22.52 14.40
C GLU A 185 7.90 -22.12 15.87
N ASN A 186 8.45 -20.95 16.15
CA ASN A 186 8.84 -20.56 17.51
C ASN A 186 7.89 -19.52 18.11
N ASN A 187 7.39 -18.57 17.31
CA ASN A 187 6.65 -17.40 17.79
C ASN A 187 5.46 -17.07 16.87
N ALA A 188 4.69 -18.10 16.47
CA ALA A 188 3.61 -17.95 15.48
C ALA A 188 2.58 -16.85 15.82
N GLU A 189 2.22 -16.69 17.10
CA GLU A 189 1.26 -15.65 17.52
C GLU A 189 1.88 -14.24 17.40
N GLU A 190 3.14 -14.08 17.74
CA GLU A 190 3.82 -12.79 17.57
C GLU A 190 4.01 -12.45 16.10
N LEU A 191 4.31 -13.44 15.25
CA LEU A 191 4.45 -13.24 13.81
C LEU A 191 3.21 -12.58 13.20
N LYS A 192 2.00 -12.92 13.70
CA LYS A 192 0.75 -12.30 13.26
C LYS A 192 0.68 -10.80 13.51
N ALA A 193 1.34 -10.30 14.57
CA ALA A 193 1.45 -8.88 14.83
C ALA A 193 2.48 -8.21 13.91
N PHE A 194 3.64 -8.86 13.72
CA PHE A 194 4.75 -8.27 12.97
C PHE A 194 4.55 -8.25 11.45
N ARG A 195 3.71 -9.10 10.89
CA ARG A 195 3.37 -9.11 9.45
C ARG A 195 2.88 -7.75 8.97
N ILE A 196 2.02 -7.09 9.77
CA ILE A 196 1.57 -5.70 9.54
C ILE A 196 1.94 -4.89 10.77
N SER A 197 3.21 -4.50 10.86
CA SER A 197 3.81 -3.84 12.02
C SER A 197 3.52 -2.34 12.12
N LEU A 198 3.05 -1.71 11.05
CA LEU A 198 2.83 -0.26 10.93
C LEU A 198 4.10 0.57 11.22
N GLY A 199 5.27 -0.07 11.22
CA GLY A 199 6.53 0.53 11.65
C GLY A 199 6.61 0.83 13.15
N ALA A 200 5.72 0.28 13.98
CA ALA A 200 5.61 0.55 15.41
C ALA A 200 6.30 -0.51 16.30
N LEU A 201 6.67 -1.67 15.74
CA LEU A 201 7.15 -2.82 16.49
C LEU A 201 8.67 -3.04 16.41
N GLY A 202 9.43 -2.03 15.95
CA GLY A 202 10.88 -2.15 15.80
C GLY A 202 11.33 -2.08 14.35
N LEU A 203 12.61 -2.32 14.14
CA LEU A 203 13.29 -2.23 12.85
C LEU A 203 13.40 -3.63 12.23
N ILE A 204 12.57 -3.97 11.28
CA ILE A 204 12.64 -5.24 10.55
C ILE A 204 13.86 -5.20 9.64
N THR A 205 14.82 -6.08 9.85
CA THR A 205 16.09 -6.11 9.12
C THR A 205 16.14 -7.18 8.04
N GLU A 206 15.39 -8.28 8.22
CA GLU A 206 15.34 -9.40 7.29
C GLU A 206 13.95 -10.03 7.29
N VAL A 207 13.54 -10.55 6.15
CA VAL A 207 12.22 -11.19 5.94
C VAL A 207 12.41 -12.53 5.24
N THR A 208 11.70 -13.56 5.70
CA THR A 208 11.52 -14.82 5.00
C THR A 208 10.08 -14.95 4.53
N ILE A 209 9.88 -15.20 3.25
CA ILE A 209 8.55 -15.38 2.64
C ILE A 209 8.40 -16.76 2.02
N LYS A 210 7.16 -17.25 1.97
CA LYS A 210 6.77 -18.35 1.07
C LYS A 210 6.66 -17.83 -0.35
N VAL A 211 7.14 -18.59 -1.31
CA VAL A 211 7.05 -18.32 -2.73
C VAL A 211 6.43 -19.51 -3.46
N LEU A 212 5.98 -19.28 -4.69
CA LEU A 212 5.40 -20.32 -5.56
C LEU A 212 6.28 -20.51 -6.79
N PRO A 213 6.20 -21.64 -7.48
CA PRO A 213 6.73 -21.74 -8.84
C PRO A 213 6.07 -20.67 -9.72
N THR A 214 6.85 -20.08 -10.62
CA THR A 214 6.26 -19.15 -11.59
C THR A 214 5.20 -19.86 -12.42
N THR A 215 4.12 -19.16 -12.69
CA THR A 215 3.03 -19.67 -13.54
C THR A 215 2.74 -18.67 -14.65
N ARG A 216 2.41 -19.22 -15.81
CA ARG A 216 1.88 -18.39 -16.88
C ARG A 216 0.39 -18.25 -16.72
N VAL A 217 -0.10 -17.07 -17.07
CA VAL A 217 -1.51 -16.74 -17.00
C VAL A 217 -2.00 -16.25 -18.37
N LYS A 218 -3.25 -16.56 -18.64
CA LYS A 218 -4.08 -15.92 -19.65
C LYS A 218 -4.80 -14.78 -18.97
N LYS A 219 -4.52 -13.54 -19.34
CA LYS A 219 -5.29 -12.37 -18.94
C LYS A 219 -6.39 -12.15 -19.97
N THR A 220 -7.62 -12.06 -19.50
CA THR A 220 -8.77 -11.64 -20.30
C THR A 220 -9.29 -10.33 -19.77
N THR A 221 -9.40 -9.32 -20.62
CA THR A 221 -10.04 -8.05 -20.30
C THR A 221 -11.35 -7.96 -21.07
N LYS A 222 -12.46 -7.70 -20.35
CA LYS A 222 -13.79 -7.51 -20.91
C LYS A 222 -14.29 -6.11 -20.63
N VAL A 223 -15.07 -5.58 -21.55
CA VAL A 223 -15.77 -4.33 -21.38
C VAL A 223 -17.24 -4.65 -21.11
N LEU A 224 -17.75 -4.18 -19.99
CA LEU A 224 -19.17 -4.22 -19.70
C LEU A 224 -19.76 -2.85 -19.96
N ASN A 225 -20.73 -2.79 -20.89
CA ASN A 225 -21.51 -1.58 -21.08
C ASN A 225 -22.45 -1.43 -19.89
N ALA A 226 -22.26 -0.38 -19.14
CA ALA A 226 -23.01 -0.15 -17.93
C ALA A 226 -24.41 0.40 -18.20
N SER A 227 -25.30 -0.04 -17.35
CA SER A 227 -26.53 0.69 -17.09
C SER A 227 -26.27 1.76 -16.01
N SER A 228 -27.03 2.86 -16.01
CA SER A 228 -27.03 3.82 -14.91
C SER A 228 -27.58 3.24 -13.58
N ASN A 229 -28.00 1.99 -13.59
CA ASN A 229 -28.38 1.23 -12.41
C ASN A 229 -27.14 0.53 -11.82
N PHE A 230 -26.39 1.22 -10.98
CA PHE A 230 -25.17 0.71 -10.35
C PHE A 230 -25.42 -0.56 -9.53
N THR A 231 -26.54 -0.67 -8.83
CA THR A 231 -26.89 -1.86 -8.04
C THR A 231 -26.94 -3.10 -8.91
N GLN A 232 -27.59 -3.02 -10.08
CA GLN A 232 -27.64 -4.14 -11.01
C GLN A 232 -26.24 -4.47 -11.56
N MET A 233 -25.46 -3.45 -11.88
CA MET A 233 -24.11 -3.62 -12.41
C MET A 233 -23.18 -4.31 -11.43
N TYR A 234 -23.14 -3.83 -10.19
CA TYR A 234 -22.27 -4.42 -9.16
C TYR A 234 -22.74 -5.80 -8.72
N SER A 235 -24.03 -6.12 -8.85
CA SER A 235 -24.51 -7.49 -8.68
C SER A 235 -23.95 -8.44 -9.74
N GLN A 236 -23.82 -7.99 -11.00
CA GLN A 236 -23.18 -8.79 -12.05
C GLN A 236 -21.67 -8.97 -11.79
N ILE A 237 -20.98 -7.92 -11.38
CA ILE A 237 -19.56 -7.99 -11.03
C ILE A 237 -19.35 -8.94 -9.83
N ALA A 238 -20.23 -8.91 -8.84
CA ALA A 238 -20.19 -9.80 -7.69
C ALA A 238 -20.30 -11.29 -8.07
N GLU A 239 -21.13 -11.62 -9.06
CA GLU A 239 -21.21 -13.00 -9.57
C GLU A 239 -19.90 -13.41 -10.27
N LEU A 240 -19.29 -12.51 -11.06
CA LEU A 240 -18.02 -12.80 -11.72
C LEU A 240 -16.86 -13.04 -10.74
N TYR A 241 -16.87 -12.37 -9.57
CA TYR A 241 -15.90 -12.66 -8.50
C TYR A 241 -16.01 -14.07 -7.92
N LYS A 242 -17.17 -14.73 -8.04
CA LYS A 242 -17.34 -16.13 -7.64
C LYS A 242 -16.77 -17.09 -8.68
N GLU A 243 -16.70 -16.67 -9.94
CA GLU A 243 -16.21 -17.48 -11.06
C GLU A 243 -14.69 -17.35 -11.25
N HIS A 244 -14.12 -16.17 -10.93
CA HIS A 244 -12.72 -15.85 -11.18
C HIS A 244 -12.01 -15.46 -9.89
N ASP A 245 -11.07 -16.28 -9.43
CA ASP A 245 -10.30 -16.01 -8.22
C ASP A 245 -9.53 -14.68 -8.31
N ARG A 246 -8.76 -14.50 -9.38
CA ARG A 246 -8.01 -13.28 -9.64
C ARG A 246 -8.74 -12.41 -10.64
N MET A 247 -9.43 -11.38 -10.15
CA MET A 247 -10.14 -10.43 -10.98
C MET A 247 -10.03 -9.03 -10.41
N THR A 248 -9.95 -8.04 -11.29
CA THR A 248 -10.14 -6.62 -10.97
C THR A 248 -11.21 -6.04 -11.86
N ALA A 249 -11.97 -5.07 -11.34
CA ALA A 249 -12.87 -4.27 -12.14
C ALA A 249 -12.51 -2.79 -11.98
N TRP A 250 -12.60 -2.02 -13.07
CA TRP A 250 -12.33 -0.60 -13.12
C TRP A 250 -13.54 0.09 -13.69
N GLY A 251 -13.98 1.15 -13.06
CA GLY A 251 -15.15 1.93 -13.46
C GLY A 251 -16.25 1.98 -12.38
N PRO A 252 -17.18 2.90 -12.51
CA PRO A 252 -17.28 3.87 -13.60
C PRO A 252 -16.19 4.94 -13.52
N HIS A 253 -16.03 5.69 -14.61
CA HIS A 253 -15.14 6.82 -14.67
C HIS A 253 -15.96 8.12 -14.61
N PHE A 254 -15.41 9.12 -13.95
CA PHE A 254 -15.95 10.48 -13.96
C PHE A 254 -14.89 11.38 -14.59
N ASP A 255 -15.19 11.91 -15.76
CA ASP A 255 -14.30 12.78 -16.51
C ASP A 255 -14.80 14.22 -16.48
N TRP A 256 -13.90 15.16 -16.27
CA TRP A 256 -14.23 16.57 -16.36
C TRP A 256 -14.47 16.99 -17.82
N ASN A 257 -15.62 17.57 -18.10
CA ASN A 257 -15.96 18.09 -19.41
C ASN A 257 -15.81 19.62 -19.43
N GLU A 258 -14.76 20.10 -20.09
CA GLU A 258 -14.45 21.53 -20.20
C GLU A 258 -15.55 22.35 -20.89
N GLU A 259 -16.28 21.79 -21.86
CA GLU A 259 -17.34 22.50 -22.57
C GLU A 259 -18.59 22.68 -21.70
N LYS A 260 -18.91 21.67 -20.90
CA LYS A 260 -20.07 21.70 -19.99
C LYS A 260 -19.75 22.38 -18.67
N GLN A 261 -18.46 22.50 -18.30
CA GLN A 261 -17.98 22.88 -16.96
C GLN A 261 -18.64 22.00 -15.89
N ASP A 262 -18.69 20.69 -16.16
CA ASP A 262 -19.31 19.67 -15.31
C ASP A 262 -18.66 18.29 -15.53
N TRP A 263 -18.97 17.33 -14.66
CA TRP A 263 -18.46 15.99 -14.75
C TRP A 263 -19.35 15.09 -15.61
N ASP A 264 -18.74 14.44 -16.60
CA ASP A 264 -19.38 13.37 -17.35
C ASP A 264 -19.14 12.02 -16.67
N LEU A 265 -20.20 11.26 -16.49
CA LEU A 265 -20.13 9.89 -16.04
C LEU A 265 -19.98 8.96 -17.25
N GLU A 266 -18.80 8.38 -17.42
CA GLU A 266 -18.63 7.27 -18.34
C GLU A 266 -18.89 5.94 -17.61
N ALA A 267 -20.08 5.40 -17.82
CA ALA A 267 -20.53 4.17 -17.19
C ALA A 267 -19.95 2.92 -17.89
N THR A 268 -18.67 2.92 -18.21
CA THR A 268 -17.95 1.78 -18.80
C THR A 268 -17.14 1.11 -17.72
N TYR A 269 -17.20 -0.23 -17.65
CA TYR A 269 -16.41 -1.03 -16.71
C TYR A 269 -15.47 -1.94 -17.48
N PHE A 270 -14.22 -1.97 -17.03
CA PHE A 270 -13.19 -2.86 -17.54
C PHE A 270 -12.94 -3.95 -16.52
N LEU A 271 -13.18 -5.19 -16.88
CA LEU A 271 -12.89 -6.34 -16.03
C LEU A 271 -11.67 -7.07 -16.56
N SER A 272 -10.68 -7.27 -15.72
CA SER A 272 -9.54 -8.12 -16.03
C SER A 272 -9.51 -9.30 -15.07
N TYR A 273 -9.39 -10.52 -15.61
CA TYR A 273 -9.19 -11.71 -14.81
C TYR A 273 -8.07 -12.58 -15.37
N TRP A 274 -7.42 -13.32 -14.49
CA TRP A 274 -6.21 -14.10 -14.77
C TRP A 274 -6.44 -15.56 -14.45
N GLU A 275 -6.23 -16.40 -15.44
CA GLU A 275 -6.39 -17.85 -15.35
C GLU A 275 -5.06 -18.54 -15.65
N PRO A 276 -4.64 -19.57 -14.89
CA PRO A 276 -3.46 -20.36 -15.24
C PRO A 276 -3.58 -20.93 -16.65
N THR A 277 -2.45 -20.98 -17.36
CA THR A 277 -2.43 -21.49 -18.75
C THR A 277 -1.18 -22.30 -19.04
N ASN A 278 -1.28 -23.25 -19.96
CA ASN A 278 -0.16 -24.01 -20.52
C ASN A 278 0.44 -23.36 -21.77
N TYR A 279 0.10 -22.13 -22.07
CA TYR A 279 0.66 -21.42 -23.22
C TYR A 279 2.17 -21.23 -23.06
N THR A 280 2.95 -21.69 -24.07
CA THR A 280 4.43 -21.66 -24.04
C THR A 280 5.04 -20.59 -24.96
N GLY A 281 4.21 -19.83 -25.68
CA GLY A 281 4.67 -18.76 -26.57
C GLY A 281 5.25 -17.55 -25.80
N ALA A 282 5.78 -16.59 -26.52
CA ALA A 282 6.29 -15.35 -25.93
C ALA A 282 5.17 -14.58 -25.19
N SER A 283 5.54 -13.86 -24.13
CA SER A 283 4.65 -12.91 -23.47
C SER A 283 4.19 -11.83 -24.46
N ASN A 284 2.89 -11.56 -24.47
CA ASN A 284 2.28 -10.59 -25.39
C ASN A 284 1.27 -9.67 -24.73
N CYS A 285 1.22 -9.65 -23.38
CA CYS A 285 0.51 -8.62 -22.68
C CYS A 285 1.28 -7.29 -22.83
N THR A 286 0.59 -6.26 -23.29
CA THR A 286 1.16 -4.92 -23.29
C THR A 286 0.86 -4.26 -21.94
N LEU A 287 1.76 -3.40 -21.50
CA LEU A 287 1.58 -2.59 -20.28
C LEU A 287 0.46 -1.54 -20.41
N ASN A 288 -0.22 -1.51 -21.55
CA ASN A 288 -1.36 -0.64 -21.78
C ASN A 288 -2.56 -1.17 -20.99
N TYR A 289 -2.67 -0.70 -19.75
CA TYR A 289 -3.87 -0.88 -18.97
C TYR A 289 -4.98 -0.03 -19.57
N CYS A 290 -6.11 -0.68 -19.86
CA CYS A 290 -7.28 0.04 -20.34
C CYS A 290 -7.79 1.10 -19.35
N ALA A 291 -7.49 0.97 -18.07
CA ALA A 291 -7.80 1.97 -17.06
C ALA A 291 -7.08 3.31 -17.24
N ASN A 292 -5.96 3.35 -17.97
CA ASN A 292 -5.14 4.56 -18.13
C ASN A 292 -5.27 5.20 -19.52
N GLY A 293 -6.46 5.19 -20.12
CA GLY A 293 -6.74 5.97 -21.32
C GLY A 293 -6.14 5.43 -22.61
N CYS A 294 -5.97 4.12 -22.77
CA CYS A 294 -5.71 3.60 -24.09
C CYS A 294 -6.96 3.76 -24.96
N GLY A 295 -6.84 4.58 -26.00
CA GLY A 295 -7.95 5.02 -26.85
C GLY A 295 -8.77 3.94 -27.57
N ASP A 296 -8.55 2.64 -27.35
CA ASP A 296 -9.23 1.53 -28.02
C ASP A 296 -9.61 0.38 -27.07
N CYS A 297 -9.82 0.66 -25.80
CA CYS A 297 -10.22 -0.33 -24.78
C CYS A 297 -11.67 -0.83 -24.91
N LYS A 298 -12.34 -0.55 -26.00
CA LYS A 298 -13.74 -0.92 -26.25
C LYS A 298 -13.97 -2.37 -26.69
N LYS A 299 -12.91 -3.19 -26.69
CA LYS A 299 -12.99 -4.58 -27.18
C LYS A 299 -12.44 -5.55 -26.16
N GLU A 300 -12.97 -6.77 -26.16
CA GLU A 300 -12.38 -7.88 -25.42
C GLU A 300 -10.92 -8.10 -25.88
N TYR A 301 -10.04 -8.24 -24.89
CA TYR A 301 -8.60 -8.41 -25.13
C TYR A 301 -8.10 -9.63 -24.37
N ILE A 302 -7.36 -10.50 -25.05
CA ILE A 302 -6.74 -11.66 -24.45
C ILE A 302 -5.24 -11.59 -24.68
N CYS A 303 -4.46 -11.78 -23.61
CA CYS A 303 -3.02 -11.90 -23.70
C CYS A 303 -2.48 -12.96 -22.73
N TYR A 304 -1.20 -13.28 -22.88
CA TYR A 304 -0.51 -14.30 -22.10
C TYR A 304 0.79 -13.73 -21.53
N ASP A 305 1.03 -13.96 -20.25
CA ASP A 305 2.24 -13.49 -19.59
C ASP A 305 2.59 -14.35 -18.38
N GLU A 306 3.71 -14.08 -17.75
CA GLU A 306 3.98 -14.56 -16.39
C GLU A 306 3.11 -13.81 -15.39
N VAL A 307 2.64 -14.51 -14.37
CA VAL A 307 1.71 -13.93 -13.39
C VAL A 307 2.26 -12.65 -12.78
N ILE A 308 3.55 -12.62 -12.45
CA ILE A 308 4.21 -11.49 -11.82
C ILE A 308 4.18 -10.21 -12.66
N ASP A 309 4.33 -10.35 -13.99
CA ASP A 309 4.33 -9.22 -14.93
C ASP A 309 2.91 -8.82 -15.35
N SER A 310 1.97 -9.76 -15.25
CA SER A 310 0.59 -9.52 -15.66
C SER A 310 -0.28 -8.86 -14.60
N VAL A 311 0.03 -9.06 -13.30
CA VAL A 311 -0.78 -8.52 -12.18
C VAL A 311 -0.24 -7.23 -11.59
N SER A 312 0.97 -6.80 -11.99
CA SER A 312 1.65 -5.62 -11.42
C SER A 312 2.40 -4.81 -12.48
N CYS A 313 2.65 -3.54 -12.17
CA CYS A 313 3.38 -2.62 -13.05
C CYS A 313 4.85 -2.47 -12.61
N PRO A 314 5.82 -2.59 -13.55
CA PRO A 314 7.20 -2.24 -13.26
C PRO A 314 7.37 -0.71 -13.12
N PRO A 315 8.46 -0.23 -12.48
CA PRO A 315 8.70 1.19 -12.22
C PRO A 315 8.73 2.09 -13.45
N GLN A 316 8.99 1.52 -14.63
CA GLN A 316 9.02 2.26 -15.91
C GLN A 316 7.65 2.24 -16.62
N GLY A 317 6.65 1.60 -16.02
CA GLY A 317 5.29 1.53 -16.54
C GLY A 317 4.52 2.84 -16.43
N VAL A 318 3.35 2.88 -17.05
CA VAL A 318 2.48 4.08 -17.09
C VAL A 318 1.90 4.41 -15.72
N CYS A 319 1.86 3.44 -14.81
CA CYS A 319 1.24 3.58 -13.48
C CYS A 319 1.91 4.59 -12.54
N THR A 320 3.10 5.11 -12.86
CA THR A 320 3.90 5.94 -11.94
C THR A 320 4.01 7.41 -12.34
N ARG A 321 3.21 7.88 -13.28
CA ARG A 321 3.39 9.21 -13.88
C ARG A 321 2.47 10.29 -13.38
N GLU A 322 1.44 9.95 -12.65
CA GLU A 322 0.42 10.89 -12.21
C GLU A 322 0.36 10.95 -10.69
N PHE A 323 0.19 12.14 -10.14
CA PHE A 323 -0.17 12.27 -8.74
C PHE A 323 -1.66 11.97 -8.59
N TYR A 324 -2.03 11.32 -7.50
CA TYR A 324 -3.43 11.03 -7.20
C TYR A 324 -3.68 10.99 -5.70
N ALA A 325 -4.90 11.29 -5.31
CA ALA A 325 -5.42 10.99 -3.99
C ALA A 325 -6.14 9.66 -4.05
N GLU A 326 -6.13 8.89 -2.97
CA GLU A 326 -6.68 7.54 -2.99
C GLU A 326 -7.25 7.15 -1.63
N ILE A 327 -8.47 6.62 -1.65
CA ILE A 327 -9.01 5.82 -0.55
C ILE A 327 -9.08 4.36 -0.95
N GLU A 328 -8.94 3.47 0.02
CA GLU A 328 -9.12 2.04 -0.18
C GLU A 328 -9.80 1.43 1.04
N HIS A 329 -10.99 0.88 0.84
CA HIS A 329 -11.88 0.39 1.87
C HIS A 329 -12.21 -1.09 1.69
N PHE A 330 -12.13 -1.85 2.79
CA PHE A 330 -12.34 -3.30 2.87
C PHE A 330 -13.60 -3.59 3.66
N PHE A 331 -14.42 -4.49 3.16
CA PHE A 331 -15.64 -4.95 3.83
C PHE A 331 -15.95 -6.39 3.40
N PRO A 332 -16.74 -7.17 4.16
CA PRO A 332 -17.13 -8.51 3.75
C PRO A 332 -17.77 -8.52 2.35
N ILE A 333 -17.37 -9.47 1.51
CA ILE A 333 -17.77 -9.53 0.10
C ILE A 333 -19.30 -9.61 -0.07
N GLU A 334 -19.99 -10.09 0.94
CA GLU A 334 -21.45 -10.20 0.97
C GLU A 334 -22.16 -8.85 0.85
N TYR A 335 -21.48 -7.76 1.24
CA TYR A 335 -21.98 -6.39 1.11
C TYR A 335 -21.56 -5.71 -0.20
N TYR A 336 -20.74 -6.37 -1.02
CA TYR A 336 -20.04 -5.73 -2.13
C TYR A 336 -20.98 -5.00 -3.10
N ALA A 337 -22.03 -5.67 -3.60
CA ALA A 337 -22.88 -5.07 -4.63
C ALA A 337 -23.62 -3.80 -4.13
N GLU A 338 -24.09 -3.84 -2.89
CA GLU A 338 -24.76 -2.71 -2.27
C GLU A 338 -23.78 -1.60 -1.92
N ALA A 339 -22.66 -1.94 -1.28
CA ALA A 339 -21.64 -0.98 -0.91
C ALA A 339 -21.09 -0.26 -2.13
N ALA A 340 -20.68 -0.99 -3.18
CA ALA A 340 -20.15 -0.40 -4.40
C ALA A 340 -21.14 0.54 -5.09
N ALA A 341 -22.42 0.17 -5.12
CA ALA A 341 -23.46 1.06 -5.66
C ALA A 341 -23.57 2.34 -4.83
N ASN A 342 -23.61 2.22 -3.50
CA ASN A 342 -23.75 3.37 -2.61
C ASN A 342 -22.51 4.29 -2.64
N TYR A 343 -21.30 3.73 -2.73
CA TYR A 343 -20.06 4.49 -2.95
C TYR A 343 -20.14 5.30 -4.26
N THR A 344 -20.58 4.65 -5.35
CA THR A 344 -20.69 5.31 -6.65
C THR A 344 -21.77 6.41 -6.65
N TYR A 345 -22.95 6.16 -6.06
CA TYR A 345 -23.98 7.19 -5.92
C TYR A 345 -23.53 8.35 -5.03
N PHE A 346 -22.83 8.05 -3.93
CA PHE A 346 -22.27 9.10 -3.08
C PHE A 346 -21.24 9.93 -3.84
N GLN A 347 -20.30 9.28 -4.54
CA GLN A 347 -19.32 9.96 -5.38
C GLN A 347 -20.00 10.85 -6.43
N GLN A 348 -21.00 10.33 -7.14
CA GLN A 348 -21.76 11.10 -8.10
C GLN A 348 -22.44 12.32 -7.46
N SER A 349 -22.95 12.20 -6.24
CA SER A 349 -23.55 13.31 -5.51
C SER A 349 -22.57 14.41 -5.11
N GLN A 350 -21.27 14.08 -5.04
CA GLN A 350 -20.21 15.01 -4.65
C GLN A 350 -19.62 15.78 -5.84
N THR A 351 -19.91 15.39 -7.08
CA THR A 351 -19.38 16.06 -8.26
C THR A 351 -19.59 17.58 -8.28
N PRO A 352 -20.71 18.16 -7.80
CA PRO A 352 -20.88 19.61 -7.74
C PRO A 352 -19.92 20.32 -6.77
N ARG A 353 -19.36 19.60 -5.80
CA ARG A 353 -18.39 20.13 -4.82
C ARG A 353 -16.95 20.02 -5.32
N MET A 354 -16.74 19.17 -6.30
CA MET A 354 -15.41 18.91 -6.83
C MET A 354 -14.96 20.05 -7.69
N LYS A 355 -13.80 20.59 -7.37
CA LYS A 355 -13.19 21.64 -8.17
C LYS A 355 -12.29 21.01 -9.21
N ALA A 356 -12.58 21.32 -10.45
CA ALA A 356 -11.74 20.90 -11.55
C ALA A 356 -10.72 21.97 -11.88
N PRO A 357 -9.47 21.59 -12.03
CA PRO A 357 -8.65 22.07 -13.12
C PRO A 357 -8.21 20.90 -13.99
N TYR A 358 -8.25 21.11 -15.26
CA TYR A 358 -7.60 20.38 -16.35
C TYR A 358 -7.33 18.87 -16.13
N ASN A 359 -7.97 18.03 -16.91
CA ASN A 359 -7.71 16.58 -17.05
C ASN A 359 -7.85 15.73 -15.78
N GLN A 360 -8.83 16.01 -14.94
CA GLN A 360 -9.14 15.15 -13.82
C GLN A 360 -9.98 13.97 -14.24
N GLN A 361 -9.54 12.81 -13.87
CA GLN A 361 -10.29 11.57 -13.97
C GLN A 361 -10.42 10.97 -12.58
N MET A 362 -11.62 10.50 -12.26
CA MET A 362 -11.84 9.64 -11.11
C MET A 362 -12.12 8.24 -11.57
N VAL A 363 -11.44 7.32 -10.97
CA VAL A 363 -11.58 5.90 -11.26
C VAL A 363 -11.97 5.17 -10.00
N ILE A 364 -12.98 4.31 -10.11
CA ILE A 364 -13.31 3.39 -9.04
C ILE A 364 -12.75 2.02 -9.41
N GLN A 365 -11.86 1.50 -8.59
CA GLN A 365 -11.31 0.17 -8.75
C GLN A 365 -11.93 -0.79 -7.73
N HIS A 366 -12.14 -2.01 -8.18
CA HIS A 366 -12.74 -3.07 -7.39
C HIS A 366 -11.82 -4.28 -7.37
N ARG A 367 -11.62 -4.85 -6.19
CA ARG A 367 -10.79 -6.05 -5.96
C ARG A 367 -11.45 -6.96 -4.94
N THR A 368 -10.86 -8.14 -4.78
CA THR A 368 -11.21 -9.07 -3.71
C THR A 368 -9.94 -9.54 -3.01
N LEU A 369 -10.07 -9.96 -1.76
CA LEU A 369 -8.97 -10.50 -0.99
C LEU A 369 -9.48 -11.55 0.01
N LYS A 370 -8.71 -12.64 0.18
CA LYS A 370 -8.96 -13.60 1.24
C LYS A 370 -8.63 -12.98 2.59
N GLY A 371 -9.50 -13.18 3.56
CA GLY A 371 -9.25 -12.82 4.95
C GLY A 371 -8.09 -13.61 5.57
N ASP A 372 -7.45 -13.01 6.55
CA ASP A 372 -6.29 -13.56 7.24
C ASP A 372 -6.41 -13.46 8.79
N ASP A 373 -5.38 -13.91 9.49
CA ASP A 373 -5.26 -13.87 10.95
C ASP A 373 -4.18 -12.88 11.44
N THR A 374 -3.78 -11.94 10.60
CA THR A 374 -2.82 -10.89 10.97
C THR A 374 -3.51 -9.81 11.81
N TYR A 375 -2.92 -9.42 12.94
CA TYR A 375 -3.59 -8.58 13.93
C TYR A 375 -4.11 -7.25 13.38
N MET A 376 -3.27 -6.54 12.61
CA MET A 376 -3.61 -5.23 12.05
C MET A 376 -3.98 -5.30 10.56
N SER A 377 -4.33 -6.49 10.06
CA SER A 377 -4.77 -6.61 8.67
C SER A 377 -6.15 -6.00 8.47
N PRO A 378 -6.36 -5.17 7.43
CA PRO A 378 -7.70 -4.70 7.06
C PRO A 378 -8.68 -5.83 6.73
N VAL A 379 -8.17 -7.00 6.38
CA VAL A 379 -8.96 -8.21 6.09
C VAL A 379 -8.86 -9.28 7.19
N ASN A 380 -8.48 -8.89 8.42
CA ASN A 380 -8.45 -9.87 9.50
C ASN A 380 -9.86 -10.45 9.75
N THR A 381 -9.90 -11.74 10.11
CA THR A 381 -11.16 -12.48 10.35
C THR A 381 -11.54 -12.58 11.82
N TYR A 382 -10.80 -11.90 12.72
CA TYR A 382 -11.15 -11.86 14.12
C TYR A 382 -12.52 -11.20 14.32
N ASN A 383 -13.41 -11.83 15.09
CA ASN A 383 -14.78 -11.36 15.32
C ASN A 383 -15.64 -11.20 14.04
N LEU A 384 -15.23 -11.82 12.91
CA LEU A 384 -16.09 -11.90 11.74
C LEU A 384 -17.28 -12.80 12.03
N ASP A 385 -18.49 -12.41 11.59
CA ASP A 385 -19.67 -13.28 11.70
C ASP A 385 -19.37 -14.62 10.98
N PRO A 386 -19.53 -15.77 11.66
CA PRO A 386 -19.26 -17.09 11.06
C PRO A 386 -20.10 -17.42 9.82
N LYS A 387 -21.15 -16.65 9.53
CA LYS A 387 -21.97 -16.79 8.34
C LYS A 387 -21.34 -16.18 7.09
N LEU A 388 -20.36 -15.31 7.27
CA LEU A 388 -19.65 -14.65 6.17
C LEU A 388 -18.54 -15.57 5.65
N SER A 389 -18.23 -15.45 4.37
CA SER A 389 -17.28 -16.32 3.67
C SER A 389 -15.82 -16.14 4.11
N GLY A 390 -15.51 -15.02 4.76
CA GLY A 390 -14.13 -14.64 5.06
C GLY A 390 -13.37 -14.08 3.85
N VAL A 391 -14.09 -13.77 2.77
CA VAL A 391 -13.59 -13.01 1.63
C VAL A 391 -14.00 -11.54 1.78
N PHE A 392 -13.13 -10.64 1.41
CA PHE A 392 -13.39 -9.20 1.46
C PHE A 392 -13.50 -8.62 0.06
N GLY A 393 -14.50 -7.78 -0.14
CA GLY A 393 -14.60 -6.86 -1.26
C GLY A 393 -13.82 -5.59 -0.94
N ILE A 394 -13.24 -4.98 -1.96
CA ILE A 394 -12.41 -3.80 -1.84
C ILE A 394 -12.89 -2.78 -2.85
N ILE A 395 -13.09 -1.56 -2.38
CA ILE A 395 -13.35 -0.39 -3.23
C ILE A 395 -12.20 0.58 -3.02
N GLU A 396 -11.58 0.93 -4.12
CA GLU A 396 -10.53 1.95 -4.22
C GLU A 396 -11.07 3.07 -5.10
N ILE A 397 -10.90 4.31 -4.67
CA ILE A 397 -11.28 5.48 -5.47
C ILE A 397 -10.04 6.33 -5.63
N ASP A 398 -9.66 6.54 -6.89
CA ASP A 398 -8.52 7.36 -7.27
C ASP A 398 -9.01 8.68 -7.85
N TRP A 399 -8.50 9.79 -7.32
CA TRP A 399 -8.65 11.13 -7.89
C TRP A 399 -7.33 11.49 -8.56
N LEU A 400 -7.25 11.26 -9.87
CA LEU A 400 -6.05 11.50 -10.67
C LEU A 400 -5.85 13.00 -10.93
N GLN A 401 -4.58 13.45 -10.97
CA GLN A 401 -4.22 14.85 -11.21
C GLN A 401 -3.03 15.01 -12.15
N GLU A 402 -3.05 16.09 -12.92
CA GLU A 402 -1.84 16.55 -13.61
C GLU A 402 -0.85 17.23 -12.65
N TYR A 403 0.44 17.14 -12.98
CA TYR A 403 1.61 17.54 -12.17
C TYR A 403 1.62 18.98 -11.64
N ASP A 404 0.81 19.88 -12.18
CA ASP A 404 0.98 21.31 -11.96
C ASP A 404 0.05 21.95 -10.92
N ASN A 405 -0.86 21.16 -10.28
CA ASN A 405 -1.88 21.76 -9.42
C ASN A 405 -2.13 21.07 -8.09
N PHE A 406 -1.17 21.16 -7.18
CA PHE A 406 -1.28 20.65 -5.80
C PHE A 406 -2.49 21.22 -5.04
N THR A 407 -2.94 22.43 -5.35
CA THR A 407 -4.06 23.06 -4.63
C THR A 407 -5.36 22.29 -4.79
N THR A 408 -5.59 21.67 -5.94
CA THR A 408 -6.82 20.91 -6.21
C THR A 408 -6.75 19.49 -5.64
N LEU A 409 -5.56 18.90 -5.59
CA LEU A 409 -5.34 17.64 -4.86
C LEU A 409 -5.84 17.78 -3.42
N TRP A 410 -5.42 18.83 -2.72
CA TRP A 410 -5.85 19.09 -1.35
C TRP A 410 -7.37 19.25 -1.19
N GLN A 411 -8.06 19.88 -2.15
CA GLN A 411 -9.48 20.10 -2.09
C GLN A 411 -10.29 18.81 -2.29
N ASN A 412 -9.79 17.89 -3.12
CA ASN A 412 -10.44 16.59 -3.33
C ASN A 412 -10.13 15.60 -2.19
N GLN A 413 -9.03 15.77 -1.49
CA GLN A 413 -8.70 15.00 -0.29
C GLN A 413 -9.75 15.14 0.81
N GLU A 414 -10.36 16.33 0.98
CA GLU A 414 -11.45 16.52 1.95
C GLU A 414 -12.61 15.56 1.69
N LEU A 415 -12.94 15.30 0.41
CA LEU A 415 -13.98 14.35 0.05
C LEU A 415 -13.60 12.90 0.38
N ALA A 416 -12.32 12.55 0.22
CA ALA A 416 -11.83 11.24 0.57
C ALA A 416 -12.12 10.86 2.03
N TYR A 417 -11.99 11.81 2.94
CA TYR A 417 -12.23 11.61 4.37
C TYR A 417 -13.73 11.48 4.73
N GLU A 418 -14.66 11.82 3.84
CA GLU A 418 -16.10 11.71 4.10
C GLU A 418 -16.64 10.28 3.89
N PHE A 419 -15.97 9.43 3.12
CA PHE A 419 -16.43 8.07 2.83
C PHE A 419 -16.49 7.17 4.06
N LEU A 420 -15.49 7.22 4.91
CA LEU A 420 -15.45 6.38 6.11
C LEU A 420 -16.57 6.73 7.11
N PRO A 421 -16.80 7.99 7.49
CA PRO A 421 -17.96 8.37 8.30
C PRO A 421 -19.30 7.98 7.68
N GLN A 422 -19.42 8.04 6.35
CA GLN A 422 -20.68 7.73 5.65
C GLN A 422 -20.99 6.22 5.64
N PHE A 423 -19.99 5.36 5.45
CA PHE A 423 -20.20 3.94 5.17
C PHE A 423 -19.58 2.98 6.18
N GLY A 424 -18.70 3.51 7.04
CA GLY A 424 -17.87 2.70 7.93
C GLY A 424 -18.66 1.76 8.83
N GLU A 425 -19.73 2.26 9.45
CA GLU A 425 -20.60 1.48 10.32
C GLU A 425 -21.49 0.51 9.55
N THR A 426 -22.09 0.98 8.44
CA THR A 426 -23.05 0.21 7.65
C THR A 426 -22.47 -1.07 7.10
N TYR A 427 -21.21 -1.02 6.62
CA TYR A 427 -20.55 -2.15 5.96
C TYR A 427 -19.40 -2.73 6.76
N ASN A 428 -19.21 -2.33 8.02
CA ASN A 428 -18.07 -2.73 8.85
C ASN A 428 -16.72 -2.50 8.13
N VAL A 429 -16.57 -1.31 7.57
CA VAL A 429 -15.43 -0.95 6.73
C VAL A 429 -14.14 -0.90 7.55
N ARG A 430 -13.04 -1.38 6.97
CA ARG A 430 -11.68 -1.09 7.41
C ARG A 430 -10.93 -0.39 6.29
N SER A 431 -10.15 0.63 6.63
CA SER A 431 -9.35 1.36 5.65
C SER A 431 -7.96 0.78 5.51
N HIS A 432 -7.37 0.93 4.33
CA HIS A 432 -5.95 0.64 4.15
C HIS A 432 -5.09 1.63 4.96
N TRP A 433 -4.11 1.12 5.69
CA TRP A 433 -3.30 1.92 6.63
C TRP A 433 -2.51 3.06 6.00
N ASN A 434 -2.16 2.93 4.74
CA ASN A 434 -1.29 3.88 4.04
C ASN A 434 -2.01 4.61 2.91
N LYS A 435 -3.34 4.66 2.97
CA LYS A 435 -4.21 5.44 2.08
C LYS A 435 -4.90 6.56 2.86
N MET A 436 -5.62 7.41 2.16
CA MET A 436 -6.30 8.55 2.77
C MET A 436 -7.50 8.08 3.58
N SER A 437 -7.37 8.10 4.87
CA SER A 437 -8.43 7.77 5.81
C SER A 437 -8.05 8.31 7.18
N ALA A 438 -9.02 8.75 7.94
CA ALA A 438 -8.82 9.26 9.31
C ALA A 438 -9.77 8.58 10.31
N PRO A 439 -9.68 7.25 10.50
CA PRO A 439 -10.41 6.62 11.59
C PRO A 439 -9.87 7.14 12.92
N ASN A 440 -10.74 7.30 13.91
CA ASN A 440 -10.28 7.61 15.27
C ASN A 440 -9.95 6.32 16.05
N ALA A 441 -9.32 6.46 17.21
CA ALA A 441 -8.90 5.33 18.04
C ALA A 441 -10.07 4.40 18.42
N THR A 442 -11.25 4.95 18.72
CA THR A 442 -12.46 4.17 19.04
C THR A 442 -12.85 3.29 17.86
N TYR A 443 -12.90 3.87 16.67
CA TYR A 443 -13.20 3.15 15.45
C TYR A 443 -12.22 1.98 15.19
N ILE A 444 -10.93 2.21 15.41
CA ILE A 444 -9.89 1.19 15.27
C ILE A 444 -10.05 0.09 16.32
N GLN A 445 -10.29 0.45 17.59
CA GLN A 445 -10.49 -0.51 18.68
C GLN A 445 -11.66 -1.47 18.42
N GLU A 446 -12.75 -0.97 17.85
CA GLU A 446 -13.92 -1.78 17.52
C GLU A 446 -13.67 -2.77 16.39
N ARG A 447 -12.80 -2.43 15.42
CA ARG A 447 -12.60 -3.20 14.18
C ARG A 447 -11.34 -4.04 14.14
N PHE A 448 -10.42 -3.81 15.07
CA PHE A 448 -9.19 -4.58 15.20
C PHE A 448 -9.11 -5.26 16.57
N PRO A 449 -9.79 -6.41 16.75
CA PRO A 449 -9.93 -7.06 18.06
C PRO A 449 -8.60 -7.46 18.71
N LYS A 450 -7.53 -7.58 17.90
CA LYS A 450 -6.17 -7.90 18.34
C LYS A 450 -5.30 -6.66 18.62
N LEU A 451 -5.89 -5.46 18.59
CA LEU A 451 -5.17 -4.24 18.95
C LEU A 451 -4.58 -4.27 20.37
N PRO A 452 -5.26 -4.77 21.42
CA PRO A 452 -4.64 -4.85 22.76
C PRO A 452 -3.37 -5.70 22.78
N GLU A 453 -3.37 -6.85 22.11
CA GLU A 453 -2.18 -7.72 22.00
C GLU A 453 -1.08 -7.05 21.18
N PHE A 454 -1.44 -6.38 20.08
CA PHE A 454 -0.50 -5.59 19.28
C PHE A 454 0.16 -4.49 20.13
N LEU A 455 -0.61 -3.76 20.91
CA LEU A 455 -0.10 -2.68 21.79
C LEU A 455 0.79 -3.22 22.91
N ALA A 456 0.47 -4.41 23.46
CA ALA A 456 1.34 -5.06 24.44
C ALA A 456 2.70 -5.46 23.86
N ILE A 457 2.72 -5.91 22.61
CA ILE A 457 3.97 -6.18 21.88
C ILE A 457 4.70 -4.86 21.63
N GLN A 458 4.01 -3.83 21.19
CA GLN A 458 4.57 -2.51 20.92
C GLN A 458 5.24 -1.92 22.17
N GLU A 459 4.61 -2.02 23.33
CA GLU A 459 5.17 -1.54 24.58
C GLU A 459 6.46 -2.30 24.96
N ARG A 460 6.49 -3.60 24.75
CA ARG A 460 7.67 -4.43 25.03
C ARG A 460 8.82 -4.11 24.06
N GLN A 461 8.52 -3.92 22.78
CA GLN A 461 9.51 -3.64 21.74
C GLN A 461 10.02 -2.19 21.78
N ASP A 462 9.15 -1.26 22.15
CA ASP A 462 9.45 0.18 22.17
C ASP A 462 8.89 0.87 23.41
N PRO A 463 9.46 0.60 24.60
CA PRO A 463 8.97 1.16 25.86
C PRO A 463 9.08 2.69 25.96
N LYS A 464 9.92 3.32 25.13
CA LYS A 464 10.11 4.77 25.08
C LYS A 464 9.45 5.43 23.86
N CYS A 465 8.58 4.72 23.13
CA CYS A 465 7.85 5.26 21.98
C CYS A 465 8.73 5.92 20.90
N GLN A 466 9.94 5.40 20.67
CA GLN A 466 10.86 5.98 19.70
C GLN A 466 10.38 5.84 18.26
N PHE A 467 9.59 4.78 17.95
CA PHE A 467 9.02 4.51 16.62
C PHE A 467 7.60 5.06 16.45
N VAL A 468 7.02 5.65 17.49
CA VAL A 468 5.65 6.19 17.47
C VAL A 468 5.69 7.65 17.04
N ASN A 469 4.84 8.02 16.08
CA ASN A 469 4.56 9.40 15.68
C ASN A 469 3.12 9.79 16.06
N GLU A 470 2.73 11.01 15.80
CA GLU A 470 1.39 11.54 16.12
C GLU A 470 0.27 10.75 15.46
N PHE A 471 0.50 10.23 14.25
CA PHE A 471 -0.47 9.38 13.54
C PHE A 471 -0.71 8.08 14.32
N LEU A 472 0.33 7.33 14.61
CA LEU A 472 0.22 6.07 15.36
C LEU A 472 -0.35 6.31 16.77
N TYR A 473 0.10 7.37 17.44
CA TYR A 473 -0.41 7.77 18.75
C TYR A 473 -1.92 7.99 18.74
N SER A 474 -2.41 8.78 17.77
CA SER A 474 -3.83 9.15 17.68
C SER A 474 -4.70 8.01 17.19
N GLN A 475 -4.26 7.29 16.15
CA GLN A 475 -5.06 6.24 15.53
C GLN A 475 -5.14 4.95 16.38
N LEU A 476 -4.04 4.57 17.02
CA LEU A 476 -4.01 3.37 17.86
C LEU A 476 -4.33 3.65 19.34
N GLY A 477 -4.45 4.91 19.74
CA GLY A 477 -4.74 5.30 21.12
C GLY A 477 -3.61 4.97 22.10
N ILE A 478 -2.34 5.15 21.71
CA ILE A 478 -1.17 4.80 22.51
C ILE A 478 -0.90 5.87 23.57
N SER A 479 -1.82 6.04 24.52
CA SER A 479 -1.82 7.13 25.50
C SER A 479 -0.51 7.27 26.32
N ARG A 480 0.20 6.14 26.57
CA ARG A 480 1.48 6.13 27.28
C ARG A 480 2.60 6.90 26.56
N CYS A 481 2.44 7.14 25.25
CA CYS A 481 3.43 7.85 24.45
C CYS A 481 3.28 9.38 24.50
N ALA A 482 2.26 9.93 25.15
CA ALA A 482 2.01 11.38 25.18
C ALA A 482 3.22 12.20 25.63
N ASP A 483 3.90 11.75 26.71
CA ASP A 483 5.07 12.45 27.28
C ASP A 483 6.33 12.35 26.40
N TYR A 484 6.34 11.42 25.43
CA TYR A 484 7.47 11.19 24.52
C TYR A 484 7.35 11.98 23.22
N LEU A 485 6.14 12.37 22.84
CA LEU A 485 5.86 13.16 21.65
C LEU A 485 5.93 14.67 21.87
N SER A 486 6.01 15.11 23.15
CA SER A 486 6.05 16.52 23.56
C SER A 486 7.46 17.05 23.85
#